data_acb316a74d05f5379187157a37b9ccac
#
_entry.id   acb316a74d05f5379187157a37b9ccac
#
_cell.length_a   1.000
_cell.length_b   1.000
_cell.length_c   1.000
_cell.angle_alpha   90.00
_cell.angle_beta   90.00
_cell.angle_gamma   90.00
#
_symmetry.space_group_name_H-M   'P 1'
#
loop_
_entity.id
_entity.type
_entity.pdbx_description
1 polymer ?
#
loop_
_entity_poly.entity_id
_entity_poly.type
_entity_poly.pdbx_seq_one_letter_code
_entity_poly.pdbx_strand_id
1 'polypeptide(L)'
;GINTGNEGIYWLSEIHARRPDIKVVLFTAYADIDLAVRAMRDGAVDFVVKPWDNDRLVASLRNAYNLARSAREVKQLKEIKRELASEQPMFWGESPAMARIREIVEKVAATDANILITGENGTGKEMLAREIHNRSARSGELMVSVDMGAVPETLFESELFGHVRGAFTDARADRAGKFEVADHGTLFLDEIGNLPPHLQSKLLTAIQGGRIFRVGSNTPVAVDIRLICATNRDLFGMVARGGEFREDLLYRINTIHIDPVSYTHLTLPTKLEV
;
A
#
# COMPACT_ATOMS: atom_id res chain seq x y z
N GLY A 1 -42.29 -23.91 -18.84
CA GLY A 1 -41.97 -22.56 -18.41
C GLY A 1 -41.42 -21.80 -19.60
N ILE A 2 -41.98 -20.64 -19.90
CA ILE A 2 -41.49 -19.73 -20.96
C ILE A 2 -40.19 -19.15 -20.43
N ASN A 3 -39.08 -19.53 -21.03
CA ASN A 3 -37.75 -19.05 -20.68
C ASN A 3 -37.64 -17.57 -21.09
N THR A 4 -37.82 -16.63 -20.17
CA THR A 4 -37.90 -15.18 -20.43
C THR A 4 -36.54 -14.52 -20.56
N GLY A 5 -35.45 -15.27 -20.60
CA GLY A 5 -34.07 -14.72 -20.65
C GLY A 5 -33.57 -14.07 -19.34
N ASN A 6 -34.46 -13.81 -18.38
CA ASN A 6 -34.10 -13.16 -17.10
C ASN A 6 -33.53 -14.15 -16.04
N GLU A 7 -33.68 -15.44 -16.24
CA GLU A 7 -33.19 -16.45 -15.29
C GLU A 7 -31.67 -16.41 -15.14
N GLY A 8 -30.95 -16.22 -16.24
CA GLY A 8 -29.48 -16.10 -16.22
C GLY A 8 -28.98 -14.89 -15.43
N ILE A 9 -29.65 -13.74 -15.54
CA ILE A 9 -29.33 -12.55 -14.77
C ILE A 9 -29.66 -12.72 -13.29
N TYR A 10 -30.81 -13.34 -12.98
CA TYR A 10 -31.16 -13.66 -11.60
C TYR A 10 -30.07 -14.53 -10.94
N TRP A 11 -29.67 -15.61 -11.58
CA TRP A 11 -28.60 -16.46 -11.04
C TRP A 11 -27.25 -15.77 -10.99
N LEU A 12 -26.91 -14.90 -11.93
CA LEU A 12 -25.70 -14.09 -11.88
C LEU A 12 -25.69 -13.23 -10.61
N SER A 13 -26.78 -12.51 -10.33
CA SER A 13 -26.90 -11.67 -9.14
C SER A 13 -26.81 -12.48 -7.84
N GLU A 14 -27.47 -13.65 -7.78
CA GLU A 14 -27.42 -14.55 -6.64
C GLU A 14 -26.00 -15.14 -6.40
N ILE A 15 -25.31 -15.54 -7.47
CA ILE A 15 -23.94 -16.04 -7.38
C ILE A 15 -23.01 -14.93 -6.92
N HIS A 16 -23.14 -13.74 -7.52
CA HIS A 16 -22.28 -12.61 -7.18
C HIS A 16 -22.47 -12.13 -5.73
N ALA A 17 -23.73 -12.13 -5.24
CA ALA A 17 -24.02 -11.75 -3.85
C ALA A 17 -23.45 -12.77 -2.83
N ARG A 18 -23.45 -14.07 -3.13
CA ARG A 18 -22.94 -15.12 -2.23
C ARG A 18 -21.46 -15.39 -2.40
N ARG A 19 -20.95 -15.29 -3.61
CA ARG A 19 -19.58 -15.64 -4.00
C ARG A 19 -19.04 -14.66 -5.05
N PRO A 20 -18.63 -13.46 -4.66
CA PRO A 20 -18.12 -12.42 -5.58
C PRO A 20 -16.80 -12.81 -6.24
N ASP A 21 -16.12 -13.84 -5.71
CA ASP A 21 -14.89 -14.40 -6.25
C ASP A 21 -15.10 -15.24 -7.54
N ILE A 22 -16.33 -15.77 -7.76
CA ILE A 22 -16.64 -16.58 -8.93
C ILE A 22 -16.81 -15.71 -10.16
N LYS A 23 -16.13 -16.08 -11.24
CA LYS A 23 -16.25 -15.42 -12.55
C LYS A 23 -17.33 -16.12 -13.37
N VAL A 24 -18.35 -15.38 -13.79
CA VAL A 24 -19.52 -15.90 -14.47
C VAL A 24 -19.49 -15.48 -15.94
N VAL A 25 -19.67 -16.47 -16.85
CA VAL A 25 -19.91 -16.25 -18.27
C VAL A 25 -21.35 -16.68 -18.57
N LEU A 26 -22.13 -15.80 -19.20
CA LEU A 26 -23.53 -16.05 -19.53
C LEU A 26 -23.69 -16.60 -20.94
N PHE A 27 -24.53 -17.63 -21.10
CA PHE A 27 -24.91 -18.18 -22.40
C PHE A 27 -26.38 -17.91 -22.66
N THR A 28 -26.69 -17.32 -23.83
CA THR A 28 -28.06 -17.02 -24.23
C THR A 28 -28.38 -17.46 -25.66
N ALA A 29 -29.63 -17.75 -25.92
CA ALA A 29 -30.14 -17.98 -27.27
C ALA A 29 -30.52 -16.68 -28.00
N TYR A 30 -30.56 -15.56 -27.28
CA TYR A 30 -31.00 -14.27 -27.81
C TYR A 30 -29.83 -13.30 -27.91
N ALA A 31 -29.62 -12.72 -29.08
CA ALA A 31 -28.64 -11.67 -29.33
C ALA A 31 -29.21 -10.30 -28.92
N ASP A 32 -29.57 -10.14 -27.64
CA ASP A 32 -30.12 -8.91 -27.10
C ASP A 32 -29.00 -8.09 -26.46
N ILE A 33 -28.73 -6.91 -27.02
CA ILE A 33 -27.69 -6.00 -26.56
C ILE A 33 -28.00 -5.48 -25.17
N ASP A 34 -29.25 -5.19 -24.86
CA ASP A 34 -29.66 -4.69 -23.54
C ASP A 34 -29.44 -5.74 -22.46
N LEU A 35 -29.69 -7.00 -22.78
CA LEU A 35 -29.42 -8.13 -21.88
C LEU A 35 -27.91 -8.29 -21.65
N ALA A 36 -27.09 -8.17 -22.69
CA ALA A 36 -25.63 -8.23 -22.57
C ALA A 36 -25.08 -7.10 -21.69
N VAL A 37 -25.55 -5.85 -21.93
CA VAL A 37 -25.12 -4.67 -21.14
C VAL A 37 -25.51 -4.84 -19.67
N ARG A 38 -26.72 -5.32 -19.38
CA ARG A 38 -27.16 -5.61 -18.01
C ARG A 38 -26.28 -6.69 -17.36
N ALA A 39 -26.03 -7.78 -18.07
CA ALA A 39 -25.18 -8.86 -17.57
C ALA A 39 -23.76 -8.36 -17.19
N MET A 40 -23.14 -7.56 -18.04
CA MET A 40 -21.81 -6.99 -17.75
C MET A 40 -21.85 -6.03 -16.56
N ARG A 41 -22.90 -5.21 -16.45
CA ARG A 41 -23.09 -4.31 -15.30
C ARG A 41 -23.27 -5.08 -14.00
N ASP A 42 -23.98 -6.23 -14.05
CA ASP A 42 -24.26 -7.08 -12.89
C ASP A 42 -23.09 -8.02 -12.53
N GLY A 43 -21.94 -7.90 -13.22
CA GLY A 43 -20.70 -8.56 -12.87
C GLY A 43 -20.36 -9.83 -13.67
N ALA A 44 -21.03 -10.08 -14.79
CA ALA A 44 -20.58 -11.13 -15.73
C ALA A 44 -19.24 -10.73 -16.35
N VAL A 45 -18.35 -11.72 -16.56
CA VAL A 45 -17.06 -11.51 -17.22
C VAL A 45 -17.23 -11.46 -18.75
N ASP A 46 -18.18 -12.23 -19.27
CA ASP A 46 -18.47 -12.26 -20.69
C ASP A 46 -19.88 -12.82 -20.94
N PHE A 47 -20.31 -12.66 -22.20
CA PHE A 47 -21.62 -13.02 -22.68
C PHE A 47 -21.50 -13.69 -24.06
N VAL A 48 -22.02 -14.92 -24.18
CA VAL A 48 -21.88 -15.72 -25.39
C VAL A 48 -23.28 -16.10 -25.93
N VAL A 49 -23.52 -15.80 -27.21
CA VAL A 49 -24.79 -16.08 -27.91
C VAL A 49 -24.75 -17.47 -28.57
N LYS A 50 -25.85 -18.20 -28.50
CA LYS A 50 -26.05 -19.47 -29.18
C LYS A 50 -26.61 -19.24 -30.62
N PRO A 51 -26.15 -19.99 -31.64
CA PRO A 51 -25.01 -20.91 -31.65
C PRO A 51 -23.69 -20.11 -31.57
N TRP A 52 -22.74 -20.61 -30.76
CA TRP A 52 -21.46 -19.97 -30.59
C TRP A 52 -20.40 -20.44 -31.58
N ASP A 53 -19.47 -19.58 -31.85
CA ASP A 53 -18.19 -19.93 -32.46
C ASP A 53 -17.26 -20.53 -31.39
N ASN A 54 -16.60 -21.65 -31.70
CA ASN A 54 -15.76 -22.36 -30.72
C ASN A 54 -14.56 -21.55 -30.30
N ASP A 55 -13.94 -20.78 -31.21
CA ASP A 55 -12.76 -19.96 -30.88
C ASP A 55 -13.14 -18.85 -29.92
N ARG A 56 -14.28 -18.20 -30.16
CA ARG A 56 -14.84 -17.18 -29.27
C ARG A 56 -15.21 -17.76 -27.89
N LEU A 57 -15.83 -18.92 -27.84
CA LEU A 57 -16.16 -19.60 -26.59
C LEU A 57 -14.90 -19.91 -25.78
N VAL A 58 -13.89 -20.51 -26.42
CA VAL A 58 -12.61 -20.82 -25.76
C VAL A 58 -11.90 -19.55 -25.28
N ALA A 59 -11.93 -18.47 -26.06
CA ALA A 59 -11.35 -17.19 -25.67
C ALA A 59 -12.04 -16.60 -24.43
N SER A 60 -13.38 -16.61 -24.39
CA SER A 60 -14.19 -16.13 -23.24
C SER A 60 -13.91 -16.93 -21.97
N LEU A 61 -13.88 -18.25 -22.06
CA LEU A 61 -13.59 -19.14 -20.93
C LEU A 61 -12.15 -18.98 -20.44
N ARG A 62 -11.19 -18.82 -21.36
CA ARG A 62 -9.78 -18.57 -21.01
C ARG A 62 -9.61 -17.24 -20.30
N ASN A 63 -10.28 -16.19 -20.76
CA ASN A 63 -10.28 -14.89 -20.10
C ASN A 63 -10.85 -14.97 -18.68
N ALA A 64 -12.02 -15.60 -18.51
CA ALA A 64 -12.63 -15.80 -17.21
C ALA A 64 -11.74 -16.64 -16.25
N TYR A 65 -11.09 -17.68 -16.76
CA TYR A 65 -10.14 -18.50 -16.01
C TYR A 65 -8.91 -17.68 -15.56
N ASN A 66 -8.31 -16.91 -16.47
CA ASN A 66 -7.13 -16.08 -16.14
C ASN A 66 -7.48 -15.03 -15.07
N LEU A 67 -8.63 -14.36 -15.19
CA LEU A 67 -9.10 -13.41 -14.19
C LEU A 67 -9.34 -14.06 -12.83
N ALA A 68 -9.95 -15.26 -12.80
CA ALA A 68 -10.17 -16.02 -11.57
C ALA A 68 -8.84 -16.45 -10.93
N ARG A 69 -7.89 -16.91 -11.74
CA ARG A 69 -6.55 -17.31 -11.30
C ARG A 69 -5.78 -16.14 -10.70
N SER A 70 -5.70 -15.01 -11.40
CA SER A 70 -5.02 -13.82 -10.91
C SER A 70 -5.63 -13.30 -9.60
N ALA A 71 -6.96 -13.26 -9.51
CA ALA A 71 -7.65 -12.87 -8.27
C ALA A 71 -7.31 -13.82 -7.10
N ARG A 72 -7.22 -15.13 -7.36
CA ARG A 72 -6.84 -16.13 -6.34
C ARG A 72 -5.40 -15.98 -5.91
N GLU A 73 -4.47 -15.77 -6.85
CA GLU A 73 -3.04 -15.57 -6.56
C GLU A 73 -2.84 -14.31 -5.69
N VAL A 74 -3.51 -13.20 -6.03
CA VAL A 74 -3.49 -11.97 -5.22
C VAL A 74 -4.04 -12.21 -3.82
N LYS A 75 -5.15 -12.96 -3.70
CA LYS A 75 -5.74 -13.28 -2.39
C LYS A 75 -4.79 -14.13 -1.55
N GLN A 76 -4.19 -15.17 -2.12
CA GLN A 76 -3.21 -16.01 -1.43
C GLN A 76 -1.98 -15.21 -0.97
N LEU A 77 -1.45 -14.32 -1.84
CA LEU A 77 -0.34 -13.45 -1.47
C LEU A 77 -0.71 -12.51 -0.32
N LYS A 78 -1.93 -11.97 -0.31
CA LYS A 78 -2.44 -11.14 0.79
C LYS A 78 -2.60 -11.94 2.10
N GLU A 79 -3.05 -13.19 2.03
CA GLU A 79 -3.19 -14.08 3.19
C GLU A 79 -1.83 -14.46 3.77
N ILE A 80 -0.88 -14.92 2.95
CA ILE A 80 0.50 -15.24 3.37
C ILE A 80 1.15 -14.02 4.01
N LYS A 81 0.98 -12.84 3.39
CA LYS A 81 1.50 -11.59 3.93
C LYS A 81 0.87 -11.26 5.29
N ARG A 82 -0.44 -11.47 5.47
CA ARG A 82 -1.13 -11.23 6.72
C ARG A 82 -0.64 -12.18 7.82
N GLU A 83 -0.39 -13.43 7.49
CA GLU A 83 0.21 -14.42 8.40
C GLU A 83 1.61 -13.99 8.82
N LEU A 84 2.49 -13.64 7.86
CA LEU A 84 3.84 -13.15 8.15
C LEU A 84 3.85 -11.83 8.96
N ALA A 85 2.87 -10.94 8.73
CA ALA A 85 2.72 -9.71 9.50
C ALA A 85 2.20 -9.96 10.92
N SER A 86 1.44 -11.03 11.15
CA SER A 86 0.91 -11.40 12.46
C SER A 86 1.94 -12.13 13.35
N GLU A 87 3.06 -12.59 12.80
CA GLU A 87 4.07 -13.38 13.53
C GLU A 87 4.87 -12.58 14.58
N GLN A 88 4.77 -11.25 14.60
CA GLN A 88 5.38 -10.44 15.65
C GLN A 88 4.41 -9.37 16.16
N PRO A 89 3.45 -9.73 17.00
CA PRO A 89 2.64 -8.72 17.68
C PRO A 89 3.55 -7.84 18.55
N MET A 90 3.33 -6.53 18.50
CA MET A 90 4.06 -5.61 19.37
C MET A 90 3.81 -5.98 20.84
N PHE A 91 4.87 -6.25 21.59
CA PHE A 91 4.76 -6.45 23.02
C PHE A 91 4.53 -5.11 23.70
N TRP A 92 3.31 -4.92 24.18
CA TRP A 92 2.95 -3.76 24.98
C TRP A 92 3.31 -4.04 26.44
N GLY A 93 4.36 -3.37 26.94
CA GLY A 93 4.68 -3.44 28.35
C GLY A 93 3.55 -2.85 29.23
N GLU A 94 3.52 -3.23 30.49
CA GLU A 94 2.48 -2.79 31.46
C GLU A 94 2.75 -1.38 32.04
N SER A 95 3.79 -0.68 31.58
CA SER A 95 4.12 0.65 32.09
C SER A 95 3.07 1.70 31.69
N PRO A 96 2.82 2.70 32.56
CA PRO A 96 1.91 3.80 32.23
C PRO A 96 2.31 4.54 30.94
N ALA A 97 3.60 4.56 30.61
CA ALA A 97 4.14 5.14 29.38
C ALA A 97 3.67 4.37 28.15
N MET A 98 3.76 3.04 28.18
CA MET A 98 3.30 2.19 27.08
C MET A 98 1.77 2.23 26.91
N ALA A 99 1.03 2.37 27.99
CA ALA A 99 -0.42 2.56 27.94
C ALA A 99 -0.79 3.86 27.19
N ARG A 100 -0.06 4.94 27.42
CA ARG A 100 -0.25 6.22 26.69
C ARG A 100 0.09 6.10 25.21
N ILE A 101 1.20 5.44 24.87
CA ILE A 101 1.57 5.19 23.46
C ILE A 101 0.48 4.39 22.78
N ARG A 102 -0.04 3.36 23.43
CA ARG A 102 -1.13 2.53 22.91
C ARG A 102 -2.39 3.37 22.61
N GLU A 103 -2.78 4.25 23.54
CA GLU A 103 -3.92 5.16 23.35
C GLU A 103 -3.69 6.11 22.15
N ILE A 104 -2.47 6.65 22.00
CA ILE A 104 -2.11 7.48 20.85
C ILE A 104 -2.21 6.67 19.58
N VAL A 105 -1.64 5.46 19.53
CA VAL A 105 -1.70 4.57 18.37
C VAL A 105 -3.14 4.28 17.95
N GLU A 106 -4.02 3.97 18.89
CA GLU A 106 -5.44 3.72 18.61
C GLU A 106 -6.13 4.93 17.97
N LYS A 107 -5.88 6.13 18.48
CA LYS A 107 -6.43 7.37 17.90
C LYS A 107 -5.88 7.69 16.53
N VAL A 108 -4.55 7.55 16.36
CA VAL A 108 -3.84 7.92 15.16
C VAL A 108 -4.09 6.91 14.03
N ALA A 109 -4.21 5.62 14.36
CA ALA A 109 -4.46 4.57 13.39
C ALA A 109 -5.76 4.80 12.60
N ALA A 110 -6.77 5.38 13.23
CA ALA A 110 -8.06 5.69 12.59
C ALA A 110 -7.99 6.84 11.57
N THR A 111 -6.86 7.55 11.45
CA THR A 111 -6.69 8.69 10.56
C THR A 111 -5.77 8.35 9.39
N ASP A 112 -5.85 9.10 8.28
CA ASP A 112 -4.89 9.05 7.16
C ASP A 112 -3.77 10.11 7.29
N ALA A 113 -3.62 10.73 8.46
CA ALA A 113 -2.59 11.73 8.71
C ALA A 113 -1.18 11.15 8.59
N ASN A 114 -0.24 11.96 8.09
CA ASN A 114 1.16 11.62 8.11
C ASN A 114 1.69 11.62 9.55
N ILE A 115 2.59 10.70 9.85
CA ILE A 115 3.12 10.49 11.19
C ILE A 115 4.63 10.59 11.15
N LEU A 116 5.19 11.34 12.08
CA LEU A 116 6.62 11.37 12.36
C LEU A 116 6.89 10.70 13.72
N ILE A 117 7.71 9.66 13.71
CA ILE A 117 8.18 8.96 14.89
C ILE A 117 9.64 9.34 15.13
N THR A 118 9.95 9.99 16.24
CA THR A 118 11.33 10.32 16.62
C THR A 118 11.79 9.41 17.75
N GLY A 119 13.08 9.18 17.89
CA GLY A 119 13.63 8.40 18.99
C GLY A 119 14.96 7.75 18.65
N GLU A 120 15.70 7.34 19.67
CA GLU A 120 17.00 6.67 19.51
C GLU A 120 16.92 5.35 18.73
N ASN A 121 18.06 4.84 18.27
CA ASN A 121 18.12 3.54 17.63
C ASN A 121 17.71 2.44 18.62
N GLY A 122 16.93 1.47 18.13
CA GLY A 122 16.45 0.37 18.98
C GLY A 122 15.22 0.66 19.85
N THR A 123 14.62 1.84 19.76
CA THR A 123 13.38 2.19 20.53
C THR A 123 12.10 1.57 19.96
N GLY A 124 12.21 0.75 18.91
CA GLY A 124 11.04 0.07 18.33
C GLY A 124 10.20 0.92 17.37
N LYS A 125 10.77 1.96 16.76
CA LYS A 125 10.06 2.85 15.81
C LYS A 125 9.38 2.07 14.67
N GLU A 126 10.05 1.08 14.10
CA GLU A 126 9.48 0.24 13.04
C GLU A 126 8.30 -0.61 13.56
N MET A 127 8.43 -1.19 14.76
CA MET A 127 7.35 -1.97 15.37
C MET A 127 6.12 -1.08 15.62
N LEU A 128 6.34 0.16 16.08
CA LEU A 128 5.28 1.13 16.29
C LEU A 128 4.60 1.53 14.99
N ALA A 129 5.36 1.79 13.91
CA ALA A 129 4.82 2.08 12.59
C ALA A 129 3.99 0.92 12.05
N ARG A 130 4.45 -0.32 12.24
CA ARG A 130 3.74 -1.54 11.86
C ARG A 130 2.43 -1.71 12.63
N GLU A 131 2.44 -1.44 13.93
CA GLU A 131 1.24 -1.49 14.75
C GLU A 131 0.20 -0.44 14.37
N ILE A 132 0.65 0.78 14.03
CA ILE A 132 -0.22 1.84 13.49
C ILE A 132 -0.86 1.40 12.17
N HIS A 133 -0.09 0.80 11.26
CA HIS A 133 -0.60 0.26 10.01
C HIS A 133 -1.63 -0.85 10.25
N ASN A 134 -1.29 -1.84 11.09
CA ASN A 134 -2.16 -3.00 11.37
C ASN A 134 -3.51 -2.62 11.98
N ARG A 135 -3.58 -1.49 12.69
CA ARG A 135 -4.83 -0.95 13.27
C ARG A 135 -5.54 0.06 12.38
N SER A 136 -4.97 0.40 11.23
CA SER A 136 -5.53 1.40 10.32
C SER A 136 -6.59 0.82 9.38
N ALA A 137 -7.32 1.70 8.70
CA ALA A 137 -8.23 1.33 7.63
C ALA A 137 -7.50 0.64 6.45
N ARG A 138 -6.17 0.84 6.34
CA ARG A 138 -5.31 0.25 5.30
C ARG A 138 -4.60 -1.04 5.75
N SER A 139 -5.02 -1.65 6.86
CA SER A 139 -4.40 -2.87 7.41
C SER A 139 -4.42 -4.09 6.47
N GLY A 140 -5.38 -4.13 5.53
CA GLY A 140 -5.46 -5.15 4.47
C GLY A 140 -4.52 -4.90 3.30
N GLU A 141 -3.94 -3.69 3.18
CA GLU A 141 -3.07 -3.27 2.08
C GLU A 141 -1.57 -3.44 2.43
N LEU A 142 -0.69 -3.07 1.49
CA LEU A 142 0.75 -3.21 1.71
C LEU A 142 1.28 -2.13 2.66
N MET A 143 2.11 -2.52 3.63
CA MET A 143 3.07 -1.63 4.27
C MET A 143 4.45 -1.87 3.65
N VAL A 144 4.96 -0.88 2.94
CA VAL A 144 6.27 -0.92 2.31
C VAL A 144 7.25 -0.14 3.18
N SER A 145 8.27 -0.82 3.70
CA SER A 145 9.31 -0.19 4.51
C SER A 145 10.54 0.11 3.66
N VAL A 146 11.13 1.29 3.86
CA VAL A 146 12.39 1.71 3.26
C VAL A 146 13.28 2.29 4.35
N ASP A 147 14.41 1.63 4.60
CA ASP A 147 15.47 2.17 5.46
C ASP A 147 16.38 3.06 4.62
N MET A 148 16.30 4.38 4.84
CA MET A 148 17.12 5.38 4.13
C MET A 148 18.60 5.32 4.56
N GLY A 149 18.92 4.66 5.67
CA GLY A 149 20.30 4.41 6.08
C GLY A 149 20.97 3.24 5.33
N ALA A 150 20.16 2.29 4.84
CA ALA A 150 20.64 1.09 4.15
C ALA A 150 20.75 1.27 2.62
N VAL A 151 20.02 2.23 2.02
CA VAL A 151 20.04 2.49 0.57
C VAL A 151 21.21 3.41 0.23
N PRO A 152 22.06 3.11 -0.76
CA PRO A 152 23.06 4.04 -1.27
C PRO A 152 22.39 5.31 -1.80
N GLU A 153 22.97 6.50 -1.48
CA GLU A 153 22.40 7.80 -1.86
C GLU A 153 22.10 7.92 -3.36
N THR A 154 22.97 7.36 -4.20
CA THR A 154 22.82 7.36 -5.66
C THR A 154 21.61 6.55 -6.16
N LEU A 155 21.06 5.67 -5.34
CA LEU A 155 19.92 4.83 -5.67
C LEU A 155 18.59 5.31 -5.04
N PHE A 156 18.63 6.27 -4.11
CA PHE A 156 17.43 6.75 -3.41
C PHE A 156 16.31 7.14 -4.37
N GLU A 157 16.64 7.93 -5.38
CA GLU A 157 15.65 8.43 -6.31
C GLU A 157 14.97 7.29 -7.08
N SER A 158 15.77 6.37 -7.61
CA SER A 158 15.28 5.21 -8.35
C SER A 158 14.50 4.22 -7.46
N GLU A 159 14.94 4.01 -6.22
CA GLU A 159 14.23 3.13 -5.28
C GLU A 159 12.88 3.74 -4.86
N LEU A 160 12.84 5.02 -4.53
CA LEU A 160 11.61 5.67 -4.07
C LEU A 160 10.61 5.88 -5.21
N PHE A 161 11.07 6.46 -6.33
CA PHE A 161 10.18 6.94 -7.40
C PHE A 161 10.14 6.04 -8.64
N GLY A 162 11.03 5.02 -8.71
CA GLY A 162 11.15 4.16 -9.88
C GLY A 162 11.90 4.82 -11.04
N HIS A 163 12.11 4.08 -12.11
CA HIS A 163 12.76 4.57 -13.32
C HIS A 163 12.17 3.94 -14.58
N VAL A 164 12.34 4.62 -15.70
CA VAL A 164 12.07 4.06 -17.02
C VAL A 164 13.34 3.52 -17.64
N ARG A 165 13.21 2.61 -18.56
CA ARG A 165 14.33 2.06 -19.33
C ARG A 165 15.15 3.18 -19.98
N GLY A 166 16.48 3.13 -19.80
CA GLY A 166 17.40 4.15 -20.33
C GLY A 166 17.53 5.41 -19.47
N ALA A 167 16.93 5.50 -18.31
CA ALA A 167 17.06 6.63 -17.40
C ALA A 167 18.51 6.85 -16.90
N PHE A 168 19.29 5.77 -16.81
CA PHE A 168 20.73 5.76 -16.50
C PHE A 168 21.38 4.51 -17.12
N THR A 169 22.70 4.41 -17.06
CA THR A 169 23.50 3.39 -17.79
C THR A 169 22.99 1.95 -17.57
N ASP A 170 22.57 1.60 -16.35
CA ASP A 170 22.13 0.25 -15.99
C ASP A 170 20.59 0.08 -15.98
N ALA A 171 19.83 1.08 -16.38
CA ALA A 171 18.37 1.02 -16.45
C ALA A 171 17.91 0.19 -17.67
N ARG A 172 18.02 -1.14 -17.60
CA ARG A 172 17.70 -2.07 -18.70
C ARG A 172 16.21 -2.29 -18.94
N ALA A 173 15.38 -2.03 -17.92
CA ALA A 173 13.91 -2.19 -17.94
C ALA A 173 13.26 -1.10 -17.10
N ASP A 174 11.94 -0.90 -17.27
CA ASP A 174 11.15 -0.09 -16.38
C ASP A 174 11.06 -0.75 -15.00
N ARG A 175 11.16 0.04 -13.93
CA ARG A 175 11.02 -0.44 -12.56
C ARG A 175 10.12 0.49 -11.76
N ALA A 176 9.09 -0.05 -11.14
CA ALA A 176 8.23 0.67 -10.21
C ALA A 176 9.00 1.04 -8.93
N GLY A 177 8.80 2.25 -8.43
CA GLY A 177 9.35 2.71 -7.17
C GLY A 177 8.53 2.29 -5.96
N LYS A 178 9.06 2.53 -4.75
CA LYS A 178 8.40 2.18 -3.50
C LYS A 178 7.06 2.92 -3.30
N PHE A 179 6.93 4.13 -3.83
CA PHE A 179 5.66 4.86 -3.85
C PHE A 179 4.58 4.14 -4.63
N GLU A 180 4.91 3.60 -5.82
CA GLU A 180 3.97 2.83 -6.62
C GLU A 180 3.62 1.48 -5.98
N VAL A 181 4.63 0.81 -5.38
CA VAL A 181 4.42 -0.47 -4.69
C VAL A 181 3.55 -0.31 -3.44
N ALA A 182 3.62 0.86 -2.77
CA ALA A 182 2.84 1.19 -1.59
C ALA A 182 1.45 1.79 -1.93
N ASP A 183 1.09 1.89 -3.20
CA ASP A 183 -0.18 2.50 -3.61
C ASP A 183 -1.38 1.86 -2.90
N HIS A 184 -2.33 2.69 -2.43
CA HIS A 184 -3.44 2.36 -1.53
C HIS A 184 -3.04 1.83 -0.15
N GLY A 185 -1.74 1.65 0.12
CA GLY A 185 -1.20 1.12 1.37
C GLY A 185 -0.53 2.17 2.26
N THR A 186 0.50 1.73 2.97
CA THR A 186 1.32 2.58 3.85
C THR A 186 2.79 2.53 3.40
N LEU A 187 3.40 3.70 3.22
CA LEU A 187 4.84 3.82 3.01
C LEU A 187 5.50 4.23 4.33
N PHE A 188 6.40 3.39 4.82
CA PHE A 188 7.22 3.68 5.99
C PHE A 188 8.64 4.04 5.55
N LEU A 189 9.06 5.25 5.87
CA LEU A 189 10.42 5.76 5.60
C LEU A 189 11.18 5.83 6.93
N ASP A 190 12.04 4.86 7.16
CA ASP A 190 12.94 4.90 8.32
C ASP A 190 14.18 5.74 8.00
N GLU A 191 14.70 6.40 9.03
CA GLU A 191 15.84 7.31 8.97
C GLU A 191 15.67 8.41 7.91
N ILE A 192 14.46 9.03 7.86
CA ILE A 192 14.13 10.12 6.91
C ILE A 192 15.09 11.31 6.97
N GLY A 193 15.75 11.53 8.11
CA GLY A 193 16.80 12.55 8.25
C GLY A 193 18.04 12.34 7.38
N ASN A 194 18.19 11.16 6.76
CA ASN A 194 19.27 10.87 5.80
C ASN A 194 18.90 11.24 4.35
N LEU A 195 17.64 11.67 4.09
CA LEU A 195 17.21 12.01 2.75
C LEU A 195 17.95 13.26 2.23
N PRO A 196 18.65 13.16 1.09
CA PRO A 196 19.38 14.29 0.52
C PRO A 196 18.47 15.48 0.21
N PRO A 197 18.92 16.75 0.36
CA PRO A 197 18.10 17.94 0.15
C PRO A 197 17.41 18.00 -1.22
N HIS A 198 18.06 17.53 -2.29
CA HIS A 198 17.49 17.53 -3.64
C HIS A 198 16.31 16.56 -3.80
N LEU A 199 16.24 15.49 -2.99
CA LEU A 199 15.12 14.54 -3.00
C LEU A 199 13.98 14.96 -2.06
N GLN A 200 14.26 15.82 -1.08
CA GLN A 200 13.24 16.32 -0.16
C GLN A 200 12.14 17.10 -0.91
N SER A 201 12.49 17.86 -1.94
CA SER A 201 11.52 18.57 -2.78
C SER A 201 10.65 17.62 -3.61
N LYS A 202 11.23 16.50 -4.10
CA LYS A 202 10.46 15.47 -4.82
C LYS A 202 9.51 14.73 -3.90
N LEU A 203 9.98 14.39 -2.69
CA LEU A 203 9.15 13.79 -1.65
C LEU A 203 7.97 14.70 -1.29
N LEU A 204 8.23 15.99 -1.06
CA LEU A 204 7.18 16.97 -0.78
C LEU A 204 6.13 17.02 -1.89
N THR A 205 6.56 17.06 -3.15
CA THR A 205 5.65 17.06 -4.32
C THR A 205 4.80 15.80 -4.36
N ALA A 206 5.39 14.64 -4.07
CA ALA A 206 4.65 13.36 -4.02
C ALA A 206 3.57 13.37 -2.94
N ILE A 207 3.91 13.83 -1.72
CA ILE A 207 2.98 13.85 -0.58
C ILE A 207 1.87 14.89 -0.77
N GLN A 208 2.17 16.03 -1.37
CA GLN A 208 1.19 17.11 -1.59
C GLN A 208 0.29 16.84 -2.79
N GLY A 209 0.88 16.31 -3.86
CA GLY A 209 0.22 16.15 -5.15
C GLY A 209 -0.43 14.79 -5.38
N GLY A 210 -0.16 13.79 -4.53
CA GLY A 210 -0.62 12.41 -4.76
C GLY A 210 -0.11 11.84 -6.08
N ARG A 211 1.07 12.26 -6.54
CA ARG A 211 1.68 11.83 -7.80
C ARG A 211 3.18 11.88 -7.75
N ILE A 212 3.80 10.95 -8.45
CA ILE A 212 5.24 10.86 -8.60
C ILE A 212 5.65 10.91 -10.07
N PHE A 213 6.93 11.08 -10.32
CA PHE A 213 7.55 10.97 -11.64
C PHE A 213 8.70 9.97 -11.55
N ARG A 214 8.71 8.97 -12.42
CA ARG A 214 9.83 8.04 -12.52
C ARG A 214 11.06 8.74 -13.07
N VAL A 215 12.24 8.32 -12.63
CA VAL A 215 13.51 8.83 -13.17
C VAL A 215 13.53 8.60 -14.68
N GLY A 216 13.86 9.66 -15.45
CA GLY A 216 13.84 9.63 -16.91
C GLY A 216 12.46 9.80 -17.56
N SER A 217 11.39 10.07 -16.79
CA SER A 217 10.03 10.28 -17.32
C SER A 217 9.41 11.57 -16.77
N ASN A 218 8.65 12.25 -17.64
CA ASN A 218 7.81 13.39 -17.26
C ASN A 218 6.32 13.00 -17.13
N THR A 219 5.99 11.71 -17.26
CA THR A 219 4.61 11.22 -17.11
C THR A 219 4.30 11.05 -15.62
N PRO A 220 3.27 11.74 -15.10
CA PRO A 220 2.90 11.59 -13.71
C PRO A 220 2.23 10.22 -13.48
N VAL A 221 2.56 9.60 -12.37
CA VAL A 221 1.91 8.39 -11.86
C VAL A 221 1.17 8.78 -10.59
N ALA A 222 -0.15 8.60 -10.57
CA ALA A 222 -0.97 8.85 -9.39
C ALA A 222 -0.68 7.80 -8.33
N VAL A 223 -0.62 8.23 -7.05
CA VAL A 223 -0.40 7.37 -5.89
C VAL A 223 -1.22 7.86 -4.70
N ASP A 224 -1.86 6.95 -4.02
CA ASP A 224 -2.59 7.19 -2.77
C ASP A 224 -1.93 6.40 -1.63
N ILE A 225 -1.07 7.05 -0.88
CA ILE A 225 -0.34 6.41 0.21
C ILE A 225 -0.62 7.09 1.56
N ARG A 226 -0.60 6.31 2.63
CA ARG A 226 -0.40 6.83 3.98
C ARG A 226 1.09 6.82 4.30
N LEU A 227 1.63 7.96 4.73
CA LEU A 227 3.06 8.08 5.03
C LEU A 227 3.31 8.04 6.54
N ILE A 228 4.24 7.16 6.94
CA ILE A 228 4.83 7.14 8.29
C ILE A 228 6.33 7.32 8.13
N CYS A 229 6.91 8.29 8.82
CA CYS A 229 8.35 8.55 8.82
C CYS A 229 8.93 8.27 10.19
N ALA A 230 10.16 7.79 10.24
CA ALA A 230 10.91 7.66 11.49
C ALA A 230 12.32 8.23 11.36
N THR A 231 12.88 8.69 12.46
CA THR A 231 14.27 9.15 12.52
C THR A 231 14.81 9.21 13.94
N ASN A 232 16.11 9.04 14.08
CA ASN A 232 16.87 9.32 15.30
C ASN A 232 17.49 10.72 15.29
N ARG A 233 17.41 11.47 14.16
CA ARG A 233 17.99 12.81 14.02
C ARG A 233 17.04 13.88 14.53
N ASP A 234 17.63 14.95 15.07
CA ASP A 234 16.91 16.18 15.42
C ASP A 234 16.59 16.99 14.16
N LEU A 235 15.46 16.66 13.51
CA LEU A 235 15.01 17.37 12.30
C LEU A 235 14.72 18.85 12.56
N PHE A 236 14.22 19.20 13.76
CA PHE A 236 13.95 20.59 14.12
C PHE A 236 15.25 21.38 14.19
N GLY A 237 16.29 20.81 14.80
CA GLY A 237 17.62 21.39 14.83
C GLY A 237 18.26 21.47 13.44
N MET A 238 18.05 20.48 12.56
CA MET A 238 18.54 20.50 11.18
C MET A 238 17.91 21.65 10.38
N VAL A 239 16.60 21.88 10.55
CA VAL A 239 15.90 23.03 9.94
C VAL A 239 16.43 24.36 10.50
N ALA A 240 16.59 24.46 11.82
CA ALA A 240 17.07 25.70 12.46
C ALA A 240 18.50 26.08 12.06
N ARG A 241 19.38 25.10 11.83
CA ARG A 241 20.74 25.32 11.32
C ARG A 241 20.80 25.70 9.85
N GLY A 242 19.73 25.44 9.10
CA GLY A 242 19.57 25.75 7.68
C GLY A 242 20.29 24.76 6.74
N GLY A 243 19.60 24.36 5.68
CA GLY A 243 20.17 23.63 4.54
C GLY A 243 20.19 22.10 4.59
N GLU A 244 20.13 21.46 5.76
CA GLU A 244 20.16 20.01 5.86
C GLU A 244 18.77 19.37 5.67
N PHE A 245 17.73 20.00 6.23
CA PHE A 245 16.36 19.52 6.08
C PHE A 245 15.41 20.70 5.81
N ARG A 246 14.45 20.50 4.89
CA ARG A 246 13.50 21.54 4.49
C ARG A 246 12.39 21.68 5.51
N GLU A 247 12.10 22.91 5.88
CA GLU A 247 11.04 23.25 6.82
C GLU A 247 9.65 22.85 6.30
N ASP A 248 9.38 23.09 5.00
CA ASP A 248 8.11 22.77 4.37
C ASP A 248 7.83 21.25 4.34
N LEU A 249 8.87 20.44 4.14
CA LEU A 249 8.77 18.99 4.23
C LEU A 249 8.52 18.54 5.67
N LEU A 250 9.25 19.12 6.64
CA LEU A 250 9.07 18.78 8.06
C LEU A 250 7.61 19.01 8.48
N TYR A 251 7.03 20.17 8.17
CA TYR A 251 5.62 20.43 8.49
C TYR A 251 4.65 19.44 7.83
N ARG A 252 4.97 18.97 6.64
CA ARG A 252 4.09 18.04 5.92
C ARG A 252 4.15 16.61 6.44
N ILE A 253 5.33 16.13 6.86
CA ILE A 253 5.49 14.78 7.45
C ILE A 253 5.13 14.73 8.93
N ASN A 254 5.21 15.85 9.64
CA ASN A 254 4.98 15.98 11.07
C ASN A 254 3.56 16.45 11.39
N THR A 255 2.55 15.86 10.72
CA THR A 255 1.15 16.16 11.04
C THR A 255 0.79 15.62 12.43
N ILE A 256 1.30 14.45 12.75
CA ILE A 256 1.23 13.86 14.10
C ILE A 256 2.64 13.43 14.50
N HIS A 257 3.08 13.90 15.68
CA HIS A 257 4.39 13.55 16.22
C HIS A 257 4.25 12.53 17.35
N ILE A 258 5.05 11.47 17.27
CA ILE A 258 5.17 10.45 18.31
C ILE A 258 6.63 10.34 18.69
N ASP A 259 6.92 10.59 19.97
CA ASP A 259 8.26 10.43 20.54
C ASP A 259 8.24 9.35 21.61
N PRO A 260 8.62 8.11 21.27
CA PRO A 260 8.67 7.02 22.23
C PRO A 260 9.65 7.25 23.39
N VAL A 261 10.69 8.07 23.21
CA VAL A 261 11.72 8.30 24.23
C VAL A 261 11.21 9.20 25.38
N SER A 262 10.32 10.14 25.09
CA SER A 262 9.64 10.90 26.15
C SER A 262 8.86 9.98 27.11
N TYR A 263 8.70 8.71 26.75
CA TYR A 263 7.90 7.72 27.49
C TYR A 263 8.69 6.51 27.99
N THR A 264 9.96 6.30 27.57
CA THR A 264 10.71 5.08 27.85
C THR A 264 11.94 5.26 28.74
N HIS A 265 11.87 6.04 29.82
CA HIS A 265 12.84 5.84 30.91
C HIS A 265 12.62 4.51 31.66
N LEU A 266 12.26 3.46 30.92
CA LEU A 266 12.11 2.11 31.47
C LEU A 266 12.80 1.12 30.51
N THR A 267 13.98 0.70 30.92
CA THR A 267 14.75 -0.43 30.41
C THR A 267 13.82 -1.61 30.06
N LEU A 268 13.83 -2.01 28.79
CA LEU A 268 13.45 -3.38 28.43
C LEU A 268 14.33 -4.33 29.24
N PRO A 269 13.78 -5.35 29.91
CA PRO A 269 14.59 -6.37 30.52
C PRO A 269 15.32 -7.15 29.41
N THR A 270 16.59 -6.83 29.21
CA THR A 270 17.52 -7.55 28.31
C THR A 270 18.06 -8.79 28.98
N LYS A 271 17.23 -9.62 29.61
CA LYS A 271 17.64 -10.95 30.02
C LYS A 271 16.46 -11.90 30.03
N LEU A 272 16.35 -12.69 28.98
CA LEU A 272 15.93 -14.06 29.10
C LEU A 272 17.16 -14.79 29.68
N GLU A 273 17.20 -15.00 30.99
CA GLU A 273 18.02 -16.03 31.56
C GLU A 273 17.28 -17.35 31.41
N VAL A 274 18.01 -18.30 30.80
CA VAL A 274 17.67 -19.71 30.60
C VAL A 274 17.41 -20.40 31.94
#